data_61263625f8ac5ffbfe111ef80fc83ea8
#
_entry.id   61263625f8ac5ffbfe111ef80fc83ea8
#
_cell.length_a   1.000
_cell.length_b   1.000
_cell.length_c   1.000
_cell.angle_alpha   90.00
_cell.angle_beta   90.00
_cell.angle_gamma   90.00
#
_symmetry.space_group_name_H-M   'P 1'
#
loop_
_entity.id
_entity.type
_entity.pdbx_description
1 polymer ?
#
loop_
_entity_poly.entity_id
_entity_poly.type
_entity_poly.pdbx_seq_one_letter_code
_entity_poly.pdbx_strand_id
1 'polypeptide(L)'
;MFKNILHHRARSADDCGHLCCTKIEDFAVSFGRVEIFSGVNLHVHCGQLTALIGPNGAGKSTLLRAILGEVPHKGRLSYADAAGRRTGQPVIGYVPQYLRFDVSSPTSVMDIFMACLSRRPVWLFPAK
;
A
#
# COMPACT_ATOMS: atom_id res chain seq x y z
N MET A 1 -12.21 4.81 15.80
CA MET A 1 -11.97 3.86 16.90
C MET A 1 -11.67 2.49 16.29
N PHE A 2 -10.38 2.26 15.94
CA PHE A 2 -9.91 1.00 15.38
C PHE A 2 -9.68 0.00 16.52
N LYS A 3 -10.69 -0.76 16.90
CA LYS A 3 -10.61 -1.72 17.99
C LYS A 3 -10.82 -3.17 17.54
N ASN A 4 -10.42 -3.56 16.35
CA ASN A 4 -10.34 -4.99 15.99
C ASN A 4 -9.46 -5.16 14.76
N ILE A 5 -8.14 -5.13 14.97
CA ILE A 5 -7.22 -5.82 14.07
C ILE A 5 -7.18 -7.25 14.61
N LEU A 6 -7.82 -8.17 13.90
CA LEU A 6 -7.70 -9.59 14.20
C LEU A 6 -6.26 -10.03 13.95
N HIS A 7 -5.47 -10.02 15.02
CA HIS A 7 -4.15 -10.65 15.02
C HIS A 7 -4.36 -12.17 14.97
N HIS A 8 -4.19 -12.74 13.80
CA HIS A 8 -3.86 -14.16 13.72
C HIS A 8 -2.46 -14.30 14.36
N ARG A 9 -2.44 -14.85 15.57
CA ARG A 9 -1.34 -15.20 16.46
C ARG A 9 0.04 -14.77 15.96
N ALA A 10 0.40 -13.50 16.18
CA ALA A 10 1.70 -12.95 15.88
C ALA A 10 2.74 -13.65 16.76
N ARG A 11 3.73 -14.29 16.13
CA ARG A 11 5.04 -14.47 16.74
C ARG A 11 5.53 -13.08 17.12
N SER A 12 6.19 -13.00 18.28
CA SER A 12 6.66 -11.75 18.89
C SER A 12 7.20 -10.75 17.85
N ALA A 13 6.84 -9.48 18.01
CA ALA A 13 7.07 -8.38 17.07
C ALA A 13 8.54 -8.10 16.71
N ASP A 14 9.48 -8.80 17.33
CA ASP A 14 10.93 -8.57 17.19
C ASP A 14 11.66 -9.62 16.35
N ASP A 15 11.00 -10.73 15.99
CA ASP A 15 11.61 -11.79 15.20
C ASP A 15 10.99 -11.84 13.79
N CYS A 16 11.54 -11.04 12.89
CA CYS A 16 11.19 -11.11 11.46
C CYS A 16 11.71 -12.40 10.81
N GLY A 17 12.38 -13.29 11.56
CA GLY A 17 12.76 -14.66 11.19
C GLY A 17 13.17 -14.83 9.74
N HIS A 18 14.12 -14.03 9.22
CA HIS A 18 14.58 -14.04 7.82
C HIS A 18 13.48 -13.78 6.76
N LEU A 19 12.40 -13.08 7.12
CA LEU A 19 11.36 -12.65 6.17
C LEU A 19 11.40 -11.13 6.02
N CYS A 20 11.23 -10.66 4.78
CA CYS A 20 11.02 -9.24 4.56
C CYS A 20 9.74 -8.79 5.26
N CYS A 21 9.75 -7.60 5.82
CA CYS A 21 8.58 -7.07 6.54
C CYS A 21 8.39 -5.58 6.31
N THR A 22 7.13 -5.17 6.46
CA THR A 22 6.73 -3.77 6.53
C THR A 22 6.25 -3.49 7.94
N LYS A 23 6.89 -2.55 8.63
CA LYS A 23 6.55 -2.14 9.99
C LYS A 23 6.05 -0.71 10.00
N ILE A 24 4.89 -0.52 10.59
CA ILE A 24 4.22 0.77 10.78
C ILE A 24 4.14 1.00 12.27
N GLU A 25 4.66 2.14 12.73
CA GLU A 25 4.71 2.52 14.14
C GLU A 25 4.12 3.90 14.33
N ASP A 26 3.17 3.99 15.26
CA ASP A 26 2.47 5.23 15.65
C ASP A 26 1.97 6.05 14.46
N PHE A 27 1.36 5.36 13.50
CA PHE A 27 0.96 5.95 12.24
C PHE A 27 -0.32 6.77 12.41
N ALA A 28 -0.30 8.00 11.92
CA ALA A 28 -1.42 8.92 12.01
C ALA A 28 -1.58 9.72 10.71
N VAL A 29 -2.81 9.97 10.33
CA VAL A 29 -3.16 10.82 9.19
C VAL A 29 -4.21 11.83 9.60
N SER A 30 -3.98 13.09 9.20
CA SER A 30 -4.91 14.19 9.40
C SER A 30 -5.03 15.01 8.11
N PHE A 31 -6.22 15.50 7.82
CA PHE A 31 -6.47 16.49 6.77
C PHE A 31 -6.85 17.82 7.42
N GLY A 32 -5.93 18.77 7.40
CA GLY A 32 -6.09 20.02 8.11
C GLY A 32 -6.24 19.78 9.62
N ARG A 33 -7.40 20.14 10.18
CA ARG A 33 -7.70 19.93 11.60
C ARG A 33 -8.44 18.62 11.90
N VAL A 34 -8.79 17.86 10.88
CA VAL A 34 -9.54 16.61 11.04
C VAL A 34 -8.59 15.43 11.08
N GLU A 35 -8.50 14.77 12.22
CA GLU A 35 -7.79 13.52 12.38
C GLU A 35 -8.64 12.37 11.81
N ILE A 36 -8.05 11.61 10.90
CA ILE A 36 -8.71 10.44 10.30
C ILE A 36 -8.45 9.20 11.16
N PHE A 37 -7.20 9.03 11.56
CA PHE A 37 -6.79 8.01 12.52
C PHE A 37 -5.44 8.38 13.13
N SER A 38 -5.14 7.81 14.30
CA SER A 38 -3.86 7.95 14.98
C SER A 38 -3.49 6.68 15.75
N GLY A 39 -2.19 6.54 16.07
CA GLY A 39 -1.67 5.44 16.87
C GLY A 39 -1.79 4.06 16.22
N VAL A 40 -1.82 3.97 14.88
CA VAL A 40 -1.89 2.68 14.19
C VAL A 40 -0.52 2.04 14.16
N ASN A 41 -0.46 0.82 14.71
CA ASN A 41 0.72 -0.03 14.70
C ASN A 41 0.39 -1.30 13.93
N LEU A 42 1.19 -1.63 12.92
CA LEU A 42 0.98 -2.79 12.05
C LEU A 42 2.31 -3.38 11.64
N HIS A 43 2.39 -4.71 11.64
CA HIS A 43 3.55 -5.44 11.18
C HIS A 43 3.10 -6.50 10.18
N VAL A 44 3.55 -6.39 8.95
CA VAL A 44 3.21 -7.28 7.84
C VAL A 44 4.46 -7.99 7.37
N HIS A 45 4.43 -9.31 7.35
CA HIS A 45 5.53 -10.13 6.86
C HIS A 45 5.30 -10.59 5.43
N CYS A 46 6.38 -10.84 4.70
CA CYS A 46 6.33 -11.47 3.38
C CYS A 46 5.55 -12.79 3.42
N GLY A 47 4.76 -13.01 2.39
CA GLY A 47 3.95 -14.23 2.26
C GLY A 47 2.72 -14.27 3.16
N GLN A 48 2.45 -13.21 3.93
CA GLN A 48 1.24 -13.12 4.75
C GLN A 48 0.14 -12.34 4.04
N LEU A 49 -1.09 -12.80 4.19
CA LEU A 49 -2.29 -12.06 3.85
C LEU A 49 -2.76 -11.28 5.08
N THR A 50 -2.79 -9.96 4.97
CA THR A 50 -3.31 -9.08 6.03
C THR A 50 -4.59 -8.44 5.54
N ALA A 51 -5.69 -8.61 6.28
CA ALA A 51 -6.98 -8.01 5.98
C ALA A 51 -7.25 -6.80 6.88
N LEU A 52 -7.59 -5.66 6.26
CA LEU A 52 -7.99 -4.45 6.96
C LEU A 52 -9.51 -4.34 6.97
N ILE A 53 -10.11 -4.60 8.13
CA ILE A 53 -11.57 -4.69 8.29
C ILE A 53 -12.06 -3.51 9.13
N GLY A 54 -13.22 -2.97 8.78
CA GLY A 54 -13.85 -1.86 9.51
C GLY A 54 -14.99 -1.23 8.72
N PRO A 55 -15.79 -0.36 9.35
CA PRO A 55 -16.91 0.32 8.69
C PRO A 55 -16.45 1.26 7.58
N ASN A 56 -17.38 1.68 6.73
CA ASN A 56 -17.10 2.71 5.73
C ASN A 56 -16.76 4.03 6.43
N GLY A 57 -15.81 4.77 5.86
CA GLY A 57 -15.31 6.00 6.48
C GLY A 57 -14.26 5.80 7.59
N ALA A 58 -13.95 4.58 8.01
CA ALA A 58 -12.95 4.32 9.06
C ALA A 58 -11.48 4.61 8.67
N GLY A 59 -11.23 5.14 7.48
CA GLY A 59 -9.86 5.50 7.04
C GLY A 59 -9.05 4.36 6.41
N LYS A 60 -9.68 3.21 6.09
CA LYS A 60 -8.97 2.05 5.48
C LYS A 60 -8.21 2.42 4.21
N SER A 61 -8.89 3.03 3.26
CA SER A 61 -8.26 3.48 2.00
C SER A 61 -7.24 4.59 2.23
N THR A 62 -7.45 5.44 3.22
CA THR A 62 -6.51 6.50 3.60
C THR A 62 -5.22 5.89 4.17
N LEU A 63 -5.33 4.84 4.98
CA LEU A 63 -4.17 4.11 5.49
C LEU A 63 -3.35 3.50 4.34
N LEU A 64 -4.00 2.82 3.39
CA LEU A 64 -3.30 2.25 2.22
C LEU A 64 -2.61 3.34 1.39
N ARG A 65 -3.29 4.46 1.13
CA ARG A 65 -2.71 5.58 0.38
C ARG A 65 -1.56 6.25 1.13
N ALA A 66 -1.60 6.29 2.46
CA ALA A 66 -0.50 6.79 3.28
C ALA A 66 0.72 5.85 3.24
N ILE A 67 0.51 4.53 3.23
CA ILE A 67 1.57 3.53 3.03
C ILE A 67 2.21 3.66 1.65
N LEU A 68 1.43 3.98 0.62
CA LEU A 68 1.92 4.23 -0.74
C LEU A 68 2.66 5.57 -0.88
N GLY A 69 2.61 6.43 0.15
CA GLY A 69 3.20 7.77 0.11
C GLY A 69 2.35 8.81 -0.63
N GLU A 70 1.11 8.51 -0.99
CA GLU A 70 0.19 9.44 -1.67
C GLU A 70 -0.42 10.47 -0.70
N VAL A 71 -0.43 10.17 0.59
CA VAL A 71 -0.99 11.02 1.63
C VAL A 71 0.06 11.24 2.71
N PRO A 72 0.28 12.49 3.16
CA PRO A 72 1.19 12.77 4.24
C PRO A 72 0.73 12.12 5.53
N HIS A 73 1.69 11.58 6.27
CA HIS A 73 1.44 10.88 7.53
C HIS A 73 2.44 11.29 8.60
N LYS A 74 2.10 11.04 9.86
CA LYS A 74 3.01 11.03 11.00
C LYS A 74 3.31 9.59 11.39
N GLY A 75 4.33 9.39 12.23
CA GLY A 75 4.78 8.06 12.63
C GLY A 75 5.87 7.53 11.71
N ARG A 76 6.20 6.26 11.86
CA ARG A 76 7.30 5.62 11.16
C ARG A 76 6.81 4.50 10.27
N LEU A 77 7.25 4.52 9.02
CA LEU A 77 7.10 3.43 8.07
C LEU A 77 8.48 2.91 7.72
N SER A 78 8.72 1.64 7.94
CA SER A 78 10.02 1.00 7.71
C SER A 78 9.86 -0.34 7.01
N TYR A 79 10.84 -0.65 6.18
CA TYR A 79 10.92 -1.88 5.41
C TYR A 79 12.19 -2.62 5.77
N ALA A 80 12.12 -3.94 5.90
CA ALA A 80 13.27 -4.79 6.11
C ALA A 80 13.30 -5.93 5.09
N ASP A 81 14.50 -6.30 4.65
CA ASP A 81 14.71 -7.47 3.80
C ASP A 81 14.69 -8.77 4.63
N ALA A 82 14.83 -9.92 3.95
CA ALA A 82 14.88 -11.22 4.60
C ALA A 82 16.07 -11.38 5.58
N ALA A 83 17.08 -10.54 5.51
CA ALA A 83 18.20 -10.50 6.44
C ALA A 83 17.98 -9.53 7.62
N GLY A 84 16.78 -8.94 7.73
CA GLY A 84 16.45 -7.96 8.78
C GLY A 84 17.09 -6.59 8.58
N ARG A 85 17.76 -6.35 7.45
CA ARG A 85 18.38 -5.07 7.16
C ARG A 85 17.33 -4.09 6.64
N ARG A 86 17.38 -2.85 7.12
CA ARG A 86 16.52 -1.80 6.60
C ARG A 86 16.80 -1.58 5.13
N THR A 87 15.76 -1.62 4.32
CA THR A 87 15.82 -1.36 2.89
C THR A 87 15.10 -0.06 2.56
N GLY A 88 15.37 0.45 1.37
CA GLY A 88 14.56 1.53 0.80
C GLY A 88 13.11 1.06 0.55
N GLN A 89 12.30 1.94 0.04
CA GLN A 89 10.91 1.64 -0.29
C GLN A 89 10.84 0.49 -1.31
N PRO A 90 10.12 -0.58 -1.01
CA PRO A 90 9.93 -1.70 -1.94
C PRO A 90 9.05 -1.28 -3.12
N VAL A 91 9.06 -2.07 -4.17
CA VAL A 91 8.08 -1.95 -5.25
C VAL A 91 6.74 -2.47 -4.73
N ILE A 92 5.77 -1.58 -4.59
CA ILE A 92 4.44 -1.90 -4.10
C ILE A 92 3.46 -1.88 -5.27
N GLY A 93 2.81 -3.01 -5.54
CA GLY A 93 1.67 -3.06 -6.46
C GLY A 93 0.39 -2.65 -5.73
N TYR A 94 -0.39 -1.77 -6.34
CA TYR A 94 -1.67 -1.34 -5.80
C TYR A 94 -2.79 -1.62 -6.81
N VAL A 95 -3.83 -2.31 -6.36
CA VAL A 95 -5.05 -2.54 -7.14
C VAL A 95 -6.16 -1.71 -6.51
N PRO A 96 -6.59 -0.62 -7.16
CA PRO A 96 -7.67 0.22 -6.63
C PRO A 96 -9.03 -0.48 -6.74
N GLN A 97 -9.97 -0.10 -5.88
CA GLN A 97 -11.33 -0.61 -5.88
C GLN A 97 -12.08 -0.25 -7.17
N TYR A 98 -11.79 0.93 -7.74
CA TYR A 98 -12.37 1.41 -8.99
C TYR A 98 -11.27 1.95 -9.89
N LEU A 99 -11.21 1.43 -11.07
CA LEU A 99 -10.41 2.01 -12.16
C LEU A 99 -11.30 3.04 -12.86
N ARG A 100 -10.93 4.32 -12.75
CA ARG A 100 -11.60 5.39 -13.49
C ARG A 100 -10.99 5.45 -14.88
N PHE A 101 -11.59 4.74 -15.82
CA PHE A 101 -11.33 4.96 -17.23
C PHE A 101 -12.28 6.02 -17.75
N ASP A 102 -11.75 6.96 -18.51
CA ASP A 102 -12.60 7.84 -19.31
C ASP A 102 -13.17 6.99 -20.45
N VAL A 103 -14.47 6.69 -20.34
CA VAL A 103 -15.19 5.84 -21.32
C VAL A 103 -15.21 6.48 -22.71
N SER A 104 -14.99 7.79 -22.79
CA SER A 104 -14.92 8.54 -24.05
C SER A 104 -13.54 8.45 -24.73
N SER A 105 -12.52 7.99 -24.02
CA SER A 105 -11.18 7.83 -24.60
C SER A 105 -11.10 6.53 -25.41
N PRO A 106 -10.71 6.58 -26.69
CA PRO A 106 -10.53 5.41 -27.53
C PRO A 106 -9.26 4.64 -27.15
N THR A 107 -9.25 4.10 -25.93
CA THR A 107 -8.09 3.38 -25.37
C THR A 107 -8.29 1.88 -25.52
N SER A 108 -7.40 1.22 -26.24
CA SER A 108 -7.42 -0.24 -26.34
C SER A 108 -6.78 -0.90 -25.10
N VAL A 109 -7.09 -2.18 -24.87
CA VAL A 109 -6.43 -2.98 -23.83
C VAL A 109 -4.91 -3.00 -24.04
N MET A 110 -4.46 -3.04 -25.27
CA MET A 110 -3.03 -3.00 -25.61
C MET A 110 -2.39 -1.68 -25.17
N ASP A 111 -3.07 -0.54 -25.33
CA ASP A 111 -2.56 0.76 -24.91
C ASP A 111 -2.34 0.81 -23.41
N ILE A 112 -3.25 0.21 -22.64
CA ILE A 112 -3.14 0.12 -21.17
C ILE A 112 -1.93 -0.73 -20.77
N PHE A 113 -1.78 -1.93 -21.36
CA PHE A 113 -0.63 -2.78 -21.08
C PHE A 113 0.69 -2.12 -21.46
N MET A 114 0.73 -1.47 -22.62
CA MET A 114 1.95 -0.78 -23.07
C MET A 114 2.30 0.41 -22.18
N ALA A 115 1.30 1.16 -21.71
CA ALA A 115 1.53 2.26 -20.77
C ALA A 115 2.08 1.77 -19.42
N CYS A 116 1.67 0.58 -18.96
CA CYS A 116 2.15 -0.01 -17.73
C CYS A 116 3.53 -0.68 -17.85
N LEU A 117 3.83 -1.30 -18.98
CA LEU A 117 5.01 -2.14 -19.17
C LEU A 117 6.15 -1.44 -19.92
N SER A 118 5.86 -0.38 -20.66
CA SER A 118 6.84 0.32 -21.51
C SER A 118 6.91 1.80 -21.19
N ARG A 119 8.13 2.33 -21.20
CA ARG A 119 8.37 3.79 -21.17
C ARG A 119 8.28 4.42 -22.57
N ARG A 120 8.04 3.62 -23.59
CA ARG A 120 7.94 4.09 -24.98
C ARG A 120 6.48 4.27 -25.35
N PRO A 121 6.12 5.34 -26.06
CA PRO A 121 4.74 5.56 -26.49
C PRO A 121 4.29 4.47 -27.46
N VAL A 122 3.00 4.10 -27.41
CA VAL A 122 2.39 2.97 -28.14
C VAL A 122 2.54 3.10 -29.66
N TRP A 123 2.49 4.33 -30.17
CA TRP A 123 2.63 4.62 -31.62
C TRP A 123 4.03 4.34 -32.19
N LEU A 124 5.01 4.07 -31.33
CA LEU A 124 6.37 3.71 -31.74
C LEU A 124 6.53 2.21 -32.03
N PHE A 125 5.48 1.40 -31.76
CA PHE A 125 5.50 -0.02 -32.06
C PHE A 125 4.77 -0.24 -33.39
N PRO A 126 5.45 -0.81 -34.42
CA PRO A 126 4.78 -1.13 -35.67
C PRO A 126 3.70 -2.19 -35.38
N ALA A 127 2.47 -1.89 -35.79
CA ALA A 127 1.41 -2.88 -35.84
C ALA A 127 1.85 -4.00 -36.78
N LYS A 128 1.95 -5.24 -36.25
CA LYS A 128 2.13 -6.43 -37.08
C LYS A 128 0.80 -6.93 -37.55
#